data_1965be488e8fa106a38d58c2df3877b4
#
_entry.id   1965be488e8fa106a38d58c2df3877b4
#
_cell.length_a   1.000
_cell.length_b   1.000
_cell.length_c   1.000
_cell.angle_alpha   90.00
_cell.angle_beta   90.00
_cell.angle_gamma   90.00
#
_symmetry.space_group_name_H-M   'P 1'
#
loop_
_entity.id
_entity.type
_entity.pdbx_description
1 polymer ?
#
loop_
_entity_poly.entity_id
_entity_poly.type
_entity_poly.pdbx_seq_one_letter_code
_entity_poly.pdbx_strand_id
1 'polypeptide(L)'
;MRLPVQGRKIWLVGLAALVFLGWSGHWLYQRWTHVYIDDARIEGEVVTISSRVSGWITELPVVQGDAVKKGALLAQVDDRDSRLMKEVLLSKLKAIENQMAVVQAQGGQVDEETLGKYQSETNRLAAAEAEVAAVNAQVKQARDDLRRSQELADAKWLSPQALEKARNTYQEVQERQRKATSEVAAVRGTLSAAGGSRRQLKVIERQLLVLAHQADEIRAEVKRQEVDIADRTITAPEDGRVVMTFVRKGEHVSAGQRLLMFHDPNDIWVDANVKETSVGLLKPGMKADIHVDAYPDKVFEGKISSIGQAATSKFALLPDPNPSGNFTKITQRLPVRILLGEKNPQLRPGMMVEVYIGLRNN
;
A
#
# COMPACT_ATOMS: atom_id res chain seq x y z
N MET A 1 36.58 26.66 -86.77
CA MET A 1 35.34 25.96 -87.16
C MET A 1 34.26 26.26 -86.14
N ARG A 2 33.38 27.27 -86.48
CA ARG A 2 32.27 27.68 -85.53
C ARG A 2 31.05 26.80 -85.84
N LEU A 3 30.65 25.99 -84.92
CA LEU A 3 29.44 25.15 -85.03
C LEU A 3 28.22 26.10 -85.17
N PRO A 4 27.25 25.77 -86.04
CA PRO A 4 26.09 26.62 -86.29
C PRO A 4 25.20 26.71 -85.02
N VAL A 5 24.74 27.91 -84.71
CA VAL A 5 23.92 28.31 -83.55
C VAL A 5 22.69 27.43 -83.30
N GLN A 6 22.17 26.77 -84.33
CA GLN A 6 21.06 25.81 -84.26
C GLN A 6 21.44 24.49 -83.55
N GLY A 7 22.64 23.96 -83.72
CA GLY A 7 23.09 22.76 -83.04
C GLY A 7 23.20 22.91 -81.52
N ARG A 8 23.59 24.12 -81.06
CA ARG A 8 23.71 24.45 -79.64
C ARG A 8 22.33 24.48 -78.89
N LYS A 9 21.27 24.91 -79.59
CA LYS A 9 19.91 24.88 -79.05
C LYS A 9 19.36 23.49 -78.93
N ILE A 10 19.64 22.60 -79.88
CA ILE A 10 19.21 21.19 -79.84
C ILE A 10 19.93 20.45 -78.72
N TRP A 11 21.21 20.69 -78.46
CA TRP A 11 21.95 20.12 -77.37
C TRP A 11 21.43 20.63 -75.98
N LEU A 12 21.07 21.90 -75.84
CA LEU A 12 20.49 22.46 -74.64
C LEU A 12 19.08 21.89 -74.34
N VAL A 13 18.25 21.69 -75.37
CA VAL A 13 16.96 21.06 -75.28
C VAL A 13 17.10 19.55 -74.92
N GLY A 14 18.06 18.84 -75.51
CA GLY A 14 18.36 17.45 -75.15
C GLY A 14 18.85 17.29 -73.72
N LEU A 15 19.73 18.20 -73.22
CA LEU A 15 20.20 18.21 -71.83
C LEU A 15 19.03 18.51 -70.84
N ALA A 16 18.18 19.48 -71.17
CA ALA A 16 16.99 19.83 -70.37
C ALA A 16 15.99 18.66 -70.31
N ALA A 17 15.79 17.95 -71.44
CA ALA A 17 14.94 16.76 -71.47
C ALA A 17 15.52 15.58 -70.62
N LEU A 18 16.83 15.39 -70.66
CA LEU A 18 17.50 14.36 -69.80
C LEU A 18 17.41 14.71 -68.31
N VAL A 19 17.61 15.96 -67.94
CA VAL A 19 17.42 16.43 -66.54
C VAL A 19 15.97 16.27 -66.09
N PHE A 20 15.03 16.63 -66.97
CA PHE A 20 13.60 16.47 -66.70
C PHE A 20 13.20 15.00 -66.58
N LEU A 21 13.69 14.11 -67.44
CA LEU A 21 13.50 12.67 -67.36
C LEU A 21 14.12 12.08 -66.10
N GLY A 22 15.33 12.50 -65.74
CA GLY A 22 16.01 12.11 -64.50
C GLY A 22 15.22 12.56 -63.25
N TRP A 23 14.78 13.82 -63.24
CA TRP A 23 13.97 14.36 -62.15
C TRP A 23 12.58 13.68 -62.06
N SER A 24 11.91 13.51 -63.19
CA SER A 24 10.62 12.84 -63.27
C SER A 24 10.72 11.35 -62.85
N GLY A 25 11.81 10.66 -63.32
CA GLY A 25 12.10 9.29 -62.93
C GLY A 25 12.37 9.15 -61.44
N HIS A 26 13.15 10.08 -60.84
CA HIS A 26 13.39 10.12 -59.38
C HIS A 26 12.12 10.38 -58.60
N TRP A 27 11.30 11.35 -59.06
CA TRP A 27 10.00 11.68 -58.41
C TRP A 27 9.05 10.46 -58.47
N LEU A 28 8.96 9.78 -59.63
CA LEU A 28 8.13 8.60 -59.82
C LEU A 28 8.62 7.42 -58.95
N TYR A 29 9.96 7.24 -58.85
CA TYR A 29 10.59 6.23 -58.01
C TYR A 29 10.26 6.45 -56.53
N GLN A 30 10.37 7.67 -56.01
CA GLN A 30 10.00 7.99 -54.62
C GLN A 30 8.51 7.72 -54.35
N ARG A 31 7.64 8.09 -55.31
CA ARG A 31 6.18 7.89 -55.15
C ARG A 31 5.77 6.41 -55.16
N TRP A 32 6.56 5.53 -55.78
CA TRP A 32 6.29 4.08 -55.86
C TRP A 32 6.98 3.30 -54.73
N THR A 33 7.99 3.85 -54.11
CA THR A 33 8.76 3.14 -53.07
C THR A 33 8.42 3.58 -51.65
N HIS A 34 7.69 4.68 -51.47
CA HIS A 34 7.34 5.21 -50.16
C HIS A 34 5.85 5.53 -50.06
N VAL A 35 5.27 5.27 -48.89
CA VAL A 35 3.94 5.79 -48.52
C VAL A 35 4.16 7.12 -47.82
N TYR A 36 3.64 8.21 -48.45
CA TYR A 36 3.67 9.55 -47.89
C TYR A 36 2.41 9.84 -47.07
N ILE A 37 2.61 10.38 -45.88
CA ILE A 37 1.53 10.70 -44.93
C ILE A 37 1.73 12.13 -44.45
N ASP A 38 0.76 12.97 -44.76
CA ASP A 38 0.69 14.39 -44.42
C ASP A 38 -0.09 14.70 -43.14
N ASP A 39 -0.83 13.73 -42.64
CA ASP A 39 -1.64 13.84 -41.44
C ASP A 39 -1.02 12.98 -40.33
N ALA A 40 0.05 13.49 -39.77
CA ALA A 40 0.75 12.87 -38.67
C ALA A 40 1.22 13.91 -37.65
N ARG A 41 1.28 13.51 -36.40
CA ARG A 41 1.71 14.37 -35.30
C ARG A 41 2.48 13.59 -34.25
N ILE A 42 3.30 14.31 -33.51
CA ILE A 42 3.94 13.77 -32.33
C ILE A 42 2.92 13.72 -31.22
N GLU A 43 2.73 12.56 -30.65
CA GLU A 43 1.92 12.31 -29.47
C GLU A 43 2.82 11.88 -28.31
N GLY A 44 2.32 12.01 -27.08
CA GLY A 44 2.99 11.55 -25.87
C GLY A 44 1.97 11.34 -24.78
N GLU A 45 2.28 10.51 -23.81
CA GLU A 45 1.40 10.32 -22.66
C GLU A 45 1.41 11.58 -21.78
N VAL A 46 0.30 12.30 -21.79
CA VAL A 46 0.11 13.49 -20.94
C VAL A 46 -0.72 13.11 -19.74
N VAL A 47 -0.07 13.08 -18.57
CA VAL A 47 -0.71 12.74 -17.31
C VAL A 47 -1.26 14.00 -16.65
N THR A 48 -2.52 13.94 -16.23
CA THR A 48 -3.15 15.01 -15.45
C THR A 48 -2.98 14.73 -13.96
N ILE A 49 -2.29 15.61 -13.26
CA ILE A 49 -2.13 15.57 -11.82
C ILE A 49 -3.28 16.34 -11.18
N SER A 50 -4.04 15.66 -10.32
CA SER A 50 -5.19 16.22 -9.61
C SER A 50 -4.96 16.19 -8.09
N SER A 51 -5.59 17.10 -7.36
CA SER A 51 -5.58 17.07 -5.89
C SER A 51 -6.41 15.92 -5.37
N ARG A 52 -5.91 15.20 -4.35
CA ARG A 52 -6.69 14.17 -3.63
C ARG A 52 -7.51 14.76 -2.50
N VAL A 53 -7.15 15.95 -2.04
CA VAL A 53 -7.75 16.61 -0.89
C VAL A 53 -8.19 18.03 -1.24
N SER A 54 -9.11 18.58 -0.47
CA SER A 54 -9.51 19.99 -0.59
C SER A 54 -8.65 20.85 0.33
N GLY A 55 -8.36 22.09 -0.09
CA GLY A 55 -7.60 23.04 0.71
C GLY A 55 -6.98 24.17 -0.11
N TRP A 56 -6.21 25.02 0.53
CA TRP A 56 -5.50 26.15 -0.11
C TRP A 56 -4.13 25.71 -0.59
N ILE A 57 -3.73 26.11 -1.81
CA ILE A 57 -2.37 25.89 -2.31
C ILE A 57 -1.41 26.84 -1.59
N THR A 58 -0.54 26.28 -0.76
CA THR A 58 0.49 27.04 -0.03
C THR A 58 1.75 27.23 -0.85
N GLU A 59 2.11 26.22 -1.69
CA GLU A 59 3.28 26.27 -2.56
C GLU A 59 2.95 25.62 -3.91
N LEU A 60 3.47 26.25 -4.97
CA LEU A 60 3.45 25.76 -6.35
C LEU A 60 4.80 26.16 -6.98
N PRO A 61 5.87 25.40 -6.73
CA PRO A 61 7.22 25.78 -7.13
C PRO A 61 7.49 25.59 -8.62
N VAL A 62 6.54 25.01 -9.37
CA VAL A 62 6.69 24.67 -10.79
C VAL A 62 5.85 25.58 -11.69
N VAL A 63 6.40 25.90 -12.87
CA VAL A 63 5.71 26.63 -13.92
C VAL A 63 5.70 25.82 -15.22
N GLN A 64 4.88 26.25 -16.16
CA GLN A 64 4.82 25.64 -17.48
C GLN A 64 6.21 25.62 -18.15
N GLY A 65 6.62 24.43 -18.63
CA GLY A 65 7.90 24.21 -19.30
C GLY A 65 9.02 23.68 -18.40
N ASP A 66 8.84 23.68 -17.07
CA ASP A 66 9.84 23.19 -16.16
C ASP A 66 10.06 21.67 -16.29
N ALA A 67 11.33 21.27 -16.20
CA ALA A 67 11.70 19.88 -16.07
C ALA A 67 11.67 19.48 -14.59
N VAL A 68 10.99 18.40 -14.27
CA VAL A 68 10.85 17.86 -12.92
C VAL A 68 11.35 16.44 -12.86
N LYS A 69 11.95 16.09 -11.73
CA LYS A 69 12.39 14.71 -11.44
C LYS A 69 11.33 14.00 -10.60
N LYS A 70 11.31 12.68 -10.69
CA LYS A 70 10.48 11.83 -9.82
C LYS A 70 10.64 12.21 -8.35
N GLY A 71 9.51 12.41 -7.66
CA GLY A 71 9.48 12.83 -6.26
C GLY A 71 9.65 14.33 -6.02
N ALA A 72 9.91 15.14 -7.06
CA ALA A 72 9.98 16.60 -6.92
C ALA A 72 8.61 17.17 -6.50
N LEU A 73 8.60 18.17 -5.63
CA LEU A 73 7.39 18.86 -5.20
C LEU A 73 6.76 19.61 -6.37
N LEU A 74 5.50 19.28 -6.68
CA LEU A 74 4.71 19.97 -7.70
C LEU A 74 3.77 21.00 -7.07
N ALA A 75 3.07 20.61 -6.02
CA ALA A 75 2.18 21.50 -5.28
C ALA A 75 2.08 21.05 -3.81
N GLN A 76 1.88 22.02 -2.91
CA GLN A 76 1.57 21.77 -1.50
C GLN A 76 0.22 22.37 -1.17
N VAL A 77 -0.69 21.54 -0.67
CA VAL A 77 -1.95 21.98 -0.04
C VAL A 77 -1.71 22.22 1.44
N ASP A 78 -2.39 23.19 2.04
CA ASP A 78 -2.24 23.53 3.46
C ASP A 78 -2.47 22.29 4.35
N ASP A 79 -1.46 21.92 5.11
CA ASP A 79 -1.43 20.72 5.96
C ASP A 79 -1.37 21.04 7.46
N ARG A 80 -1.44 22.33 7.84
CA ARG A 80 -1.29 22.78 9.23
C ARG A 80 -2.31 22.13 10.16
N ASP A 81 -3.58 22.14 9.77
CA ASP A 81 -4.64 21.53 10.57
C ASP A 81 -4.45 20.03 10.71
N SER A 82 -4.03 19.36 9.63
CA SER A 82 -3.78 17.92 9.63
C SER A 82 -2.60 17.54 10.51
N ARG A 83 -1.54 18.35 10.53
CA ARG A 83 -0.37 18.16 11.44
C ARG A 83 -0.77 18.36 12.89
N LEU A 84 -1.53 19.41 13.19
CA LEU A 84 -2.03 19.66 14.55
C LEU A 84 -2.95 18.52 15.03
N MET A 85 -3.83 18.02 14.16
CA MET A 85 -4.69 16.89 14.50
C MET A 85 -3.88 15.63 14.78
N LYS A 86 -2.84 15.35 13.99
CA LYS A 86 -1.89 14.25 14.26
C LYS A 86 -1.24 14.40 15.63
N GLU A 87 -0.81 15.60 15.99
CA GLU A 87 -0.18 15.87 17.30
C GLU A 87 -1.15 15.61 18.47
N VAL A 88 -2.40 16.03 18.32
CA VAL A 88 -3.46 15.73 19.29
C VAL A 88 -3.67 14.24 19.45
N LEU A 89 -3.72 13.48 18.35
CA LEU A 89 -3.88 12.02 18.39
C LEU A 89 -2.67 11.32 19.03
N LEU A 90 -1.46 11.78 18.75
CA LEU A 90 -0.23 11.26 19.39
C LEU A 90 -0.23 11.52 20.90
N SER A 91 -0.73 12.69 21.33
CA SER A 91 -0.87 13.03 22.76
C SER A 91 -1.91 12.13 23.44
N LYS A 92 -3.04 11.84 22.78
CA LYS A 92 -4.05 10.88 23.28
C LYS A 92 -3.46 9.47 23.39
N LEU A 93 -2.72 9.02 22.38
CA LEU A 93 -2.05 7.72 22.40
C LEU A 93 -1.11 7.59 23.61
N LYS A 94 -0.27 8.60 23.83
CA LYS A 94 0.63 8.65 24.96
C LYS A 94 -0.10 8.63 26.31
N ALA A 95 -1.26 9.28 26.42
CA ALA A 95 -2.08 9.24 27.63
C ALA A 95 -2.59 7.81 27.91
N ILE A 96 -3.07 7.10 26.90
CA ILE A 96 -3.51 5.70 27.04
C ILE A 96 -2.33 4.80 27.41
N GLU A 97 -1.17 4.96 26.78
CA GLU A 97 0.05 4.19 27.09
C GLU A 97 0.50 4.41 28.56
N ASN A 98 0.44 5.65 29.04
CA ASN A 98 0.71 5.93 30.45
C ASN A 98 -0.34 5.27 31.37
N GLN A 99 -1.60 5.27 31.00
CA GLN A 99 -2.65 4.59 31.76
C GLN A 99 -2.45 3.07 31.79
N MET A 100 -2.03 2.47 30.68
CA MET A 100 -1.63 1.05 30.62
C MET A 100 -0.49 0.75 31.57
N ALA A 101 0.54 1.60 31.61
CA ALA A 101 1.68 1.44 32.52
C ALA A 101 1.25 1.49 34.00
N VAL A 102 0.31 2.36 34.37
CA VAL A 102 -0.24 2.43 35.73
C VAL A 102 -1.00 1.15 36.07
N VAL A 103 -1.88 0.69 35.18
CA VAL A 103 -2.67 -0.55 35.40
C VAL A 103 -1.74 -1.77 35.45
N GLN A 104 -0.70 -1.81 34.65
CA GLN A 104 0.31 -2.87 34.66
C GLN A 104 1.10 -2.89 35.99
N ALA A 105 1.51 -1.73 36.50
CA ALA A 105 2.17 -1.61 37.80
C ALA A 105 1.25 -2.09 38.94
N GLN A 106 -0.03 -1.70 38.92
CA GLN A 106 -1.05 -2.21 39.85
C GLN A 106 -1.19 -3.73 39.78
N GLY A 107 -1.17 -4.29 38.57
CA GLY A 107 -1.19 -5.74 38.35
C GLY A 107 0.00 -6.45 38.98
N GLY A 108 1.19 -5.91 38.83
CA GLY A 108 2.41 -6.44 39.46
C GLY A 108 2.34 -6.42 40.98
N GLN A 109 1.87 -5.32 41.58
CA GLN A 109 1.69 -5.21 43.03
C GLN A 109 0.66 -6.23 43.56
N VAL A 110 -0.49 -6.38 42.91
CA VAL A 110 -1.52 -7.36 43.29
C VAL A 110 -1.01 -8.77 43.11
N ASP A 111 -0.23 -9.08 42.08
CA ASP A 111 0.34 -10.42 41.89
C ASP A 111 1.32 -10.77 43.02
N GLU A 112 2.24 -9.87 43.33
CA GLU A 112 3.24 -10.09 44.39
C GLU A 112 2.58 -10.29 45.75
N GLU A 113 1.61 -9.46 46.13
CA GLU A 113 0.87 -9.55 47.39
C GLU A 113 0.07 -10.87 47.47
N THR A 114 -0.70 -11.18 46.41
CA THR A 114 -1.57 -12.39 46.41
C THR A 114 -0.77 -13.68 46.31
N LEU A 115 0.39 -13.67 45.61
CA LEU A 115 1.28 -14.82 45.52
C LEU A 115 1.89 -15.14 46.90
N GLY A 116 2.43 -14.12 47.59
CA GLY A 116 3.00 -14.29 48.93
C GLY A 116 1.98 -14.84 49.92
N LYS A 117 0.75 -14.33 49.90
CA LYS A 117 -0.34 -14.83 50.76
C LYS A 117 -0.70 -16.25 50.41
N TYR A 118 -0.84 -16.62 49.15
CA TYR A 118 -1.14 -17.96 48.71
C TYR A 118 -0.07 -18.97 49.14
N GLN A 119 1.21 -18.64 48.99
CA GLN A 119 2.32 -19.47 49.43
C GLN A 119 2.32 -19.67 50.96
N SER A 120 2.08 -18.58 51.70
CA SER A 120 1.97 -18.66 53.19
C SER A 120 0.87 -19.62 53.62
N GLU A 121 -0.34 -19.52 53.05
CA GLU A 121 -1.46 -20.39 53.38
C GLU A 121 -1.20 -21.85 52.92
N THR A 122 -0.50 -22.06 51.82
CA THR A 122 -0.07 -23.42 51.38
C THR A 122 0.86 -24.07 52.38
N ASN A 123 1.83 -23.31 52.91
CA ASN A 123 2.76 -23.80 53.94
C ASN A 123 2.02 -24.10 55.26
N ARG A 124 1.03 -23.25 55.64
CA ARG A 124 0.17 -23.49 56.81
C ARG A 124 -0.65 -24.77 56.65
N LEU A 125 -1.21 -25.01 55.46
CA LEU A 125 -1.94 -26.25 55.17
C LEU A 125 -1.05 -27.50 55.35
N ALA A 126 0.16 -27.44 54.78
CA ALA A 126 1.11 -28.55 54.90
C ALA A 126 1.48 -28.84 56.39
N ALA A 127 1.66 -27.79 57.19
CA ALA A 127 1.92 -27.95 58.61
C ALA A 127 0.71 -28.56 59.38
N ALA A 128 -0.50 -28.08 59.08
CA ALA A 128 -1.72 -28.63 59.71
C ALA A 128 -1.98 -30.09 59.29
N GLU A 129 -1.70 -30.46 58.03
CA GLU A 129 -1.81 -31.86 57.57
C GLU A 129 -0.75 -32.76 58.23
N ALA A 130 0.46 -32.27 58.46
CA ALA A 130 1.50 -32.97 59.20
C ALA A 130 1.07 -33.22 60.67
N GLU A 131 0.44 -32.24 61.33
CA GLU A 131 -0.10 -32.40 62.70
C GLU A 131 -1.20 -33.46 62.74
N VAL A 132 -2.13 -33.47 61.79
CA VAL A 132 -3.15 -34.55 61.68
C VAL A 132 -2.47 -35.90 61.50
N ALA A 133 -1.42 -36.02 60.73
CA ALA A 133 -0.68 -37.27 60.56
C ALA A 133 -0.03 -37.73 61.86
N ALA A 134 0.56 -36.80 62.65
CA ALA A 134 1.16 -37.10 63.93
C ALA A 134 0.12 -37.52 64.94
N VAL A 135 -1.02 -36.82 65.05
CA VAL A 135 -2.12 -37.21 65.97
C VAL A 135 -2.76 -38.50 65.54
N ASN A 136 -2.89 -38.79 64.26
CA ASN A 136 -3.39 -40.13 63.80
C ASN A 136 -2.53 -41.29 64.28
N ALA A 137 -1.19 -41.10 64.29
CA ALA A 137 -0.30 -42.12 64.86
C ALA A 137 -0.54 -42.33 66.39
N GLN A 138 -0.75 -41.21 67.14
CA GLN A 138 -1.09 -41.26 68.53
C GLN A 138 -2.45 -41.93 68.81
N VAL A 139 -3.48 -41.67 67.98
CA VAL A 139 -4.79 -42.33 68.09
C VAL A 139 -4.66 -43.83 67.87
N LYS A 140 -3.86 -44.21 66.84
CA LYS A 140 -3.62 -45.68 66.60
C LYS A 140 -2.95 -46.30 67.80
N GLN A 141 -1.92 -45.72 68.39
CA GLN A 141 -1.24 -46.24 69.58
C GLN A 141 -2.21 -46.33 70.76
N ALA A 142 -2.92 -45.28 71.11
CA ALA A 142 -3.86 -45.26 72.24
C ALA A 142 -5.00 -46.25 72.02
N ARG A 143 -5.46 -46.50 70.81
CA ARG A 143 -6.45 -47.54 70.48
C ARG A 143 -5.90 -48.94 70.70
N ASP A 144 -4.69 -49.24 70.30
CA ASP A 144 -4.05 -50.53 70.48
C ASP A 144 -3.76 -50.76 71.95
N ASP A 145 -3.39 -49.71 72.72
CA ASP A 145 -3.21 -49.80 74.15
C ASP A 145 -4.55 -50.09 74.90
N LEU A 146 -5.62 -49.36 74.49
CA LEU A 146 -6.97 -49.62 75.05
C LEU A 146 -7.43 -51.07 74.79
N ARG A 147 -7.24 -51.59 73.55
CA ARG A 147 -7.60 -52.98 73.20
C ARG A 147 -6.85 -53.97 74.08
N ARG A 148 -5.52 -53.83 74.25
CA ARG A 148 -4.72 -54.70 75.12
C ARG A 148 -5.16 -54.61 76.55
N SER A 149 -5.48 -53.40 77.06
CA SER A 149 -6.03 -53.23 78.45
C SER A 149 -7.38 -53.89 78.63
N GLN A 150 -8.24 -53.84 77.58
CA GLN A 150 -9.52 -54.55 77.60
C GLN A 150 -9.34 -56.04 77.67
N GLU A 151 -8.48 -56.62 76.81
CA GLU A 151 -8.19 -58.10 76.81
C GLU A 151 -7.63 -58.57 78.17
N LEU A 152 -6.73 -57.76 78.80
CA LEU A 152 -6.16 -58.08 80.15
C LEU A 152 -7.20 -57.90 81.25
N ALA A 153 -8.09 -56.92 81.18
CA ALA A 153 -9.19 -56.73 82.16
C ALA A 153 -10.21 -57.88 82.12
N ASP A 154 -10.59 -58.34 80.94
CA ASP A 154 -11.48 -59.48 80.73
C ASP A 154 -10.87 -60.75 81.28
N ALA A 155 -9.56 -60.93 81.22
CA ALA A 155 -8.80 -62.01 81.86
C ALA A 155 -8.60 -61.80 83.39
N LYS A 156 -9.12 -60.71 83.98
CA LYS A 156 -8.96 -60.32 85.41
C LYS A 156 -7.50 -60.02 85.86
N TRP A 157 -6.64 -59.67 84.89
CA TRP A 157 -5.24 -59.34 85.13
C TRP A 157 -4.96 -57.82 85.22
N LEU A 158 -5.97 -56.98 85.00
CA LEU A 158 -5.84 -55.52 85.04
C LEU A 158 -6.91 -54.95 86.01
N SER A 159 -6.55 -53.90 86.78
CA SER A 159 -7.52 -53.21 87.62
C SER A 159 -8.50 -52.33 86.80
N PRO A 160 -9.80 -52.20 87.28
CA PRO A 160 -10.81 -51.37 86.61
C PRO A 160 -10.29 -49.88 86.38
N GLN A 161 -9.53 -49.36 87.34
CA GLN A 161 -8.98 -48.02 87.25
C GLN A 161 -7.94 -47.85 86.09
N ALA A 162 -7.14 -48.92 85.88
CA ALA A 162 -6.16 -48.88 84.75
C ALA A 162 -6.85 -48.99 83.40
N LEU A 163 -7.95 -49.73 83.24
CA LEU A 163 -8.75 -49.79 82.03
C LEU A 163 -9.42 -48.40 81.76
N GLU A 164 -9.97 -47.78 82.77
CA GLU A 164 -10.59 -46.44 82.66
C GLU A 164 -9.59 -45.39 82.22
N LYS A 165 -8.36 -45.44 82.76
CA LYS A 165 -7.27 -44.55 82.33
C LYS A 165 -6.96 -44.78 80.88
N ALA A 166 -6.85 -45.99 80.40
CA ALA A 166 -6.58 -46.22 78.93
C ALA A 166 -7.75 -45.72 78.05
N ARG A 167 -8.99 -45.84 78.52
CA ARG A 167 -10.17 -45.31 77.80
C ARG A 167 -10.15 -43.79 77.75
N ASN A 168 -9.85 -43.11 78.85
CA ASN A 168 -9.76 -41.69 78.93
C ASN A 168 -8.65 -41.14 78.02
N THR A 169 -7.46 -41.78 78.02
CA THR A 169 -6.38 -41.45 77.13
C THR A 169 -6.80 -41.56 75.66
N TYR A 170 -7.49 -42.64 75.28
CA TYR A 170 -7.97 -42.77 73.88
C TYR A 170 -8.99 -41.71 73.55
N GLN A 171 -9.92 -41.38 74.44
CA GLN A 171 -10.89 -40.29 74.17
C GLN A 171 -10.19 -38.94 74.05
N GLU A 172 -9.24 -38.63 74.89
CA GLU A 172 -8.45 -37.35 74.80
C GLU A 172 -7.75 -37.22 73.46
N VAL A 173 -7.05 -38.28 72.99
CA VAL A 173 -6.34 -38.20 71.68
C VAL A 173 -7.33 -38.16 70.54
N GLN A 174 -8.52 -38.83 70.69
CA GLN A 174 -9.56 -38.71 69.64
C GLN A 174 -10.16 -37.31 69.53
N GLU A 175 -10.36 -36.63 70.66
CA GLU A 175 -10.78 -35.21 70.64
C GLU A 175 -9.68 -34.29 70.03
N ARG A 176 -8.40 -34.61 70.31
CA ARG A 176 -7.26 -33.88 69.67
C ARG A 176 -7.24 -34.08 68.15
N GLN A 177 -7.56 -35.32 67.68
CA GLN A 177 -7.69 -35.63 66.27
C GLN A 177 -8.79 -34.79 65.59
N ARG A 178 -10.00 -34.72 66.23
CA ARG A 178 -11.10 -33.90 65.73
C ARG A 178 -10.71 -32.45 65.62
N LYS A 179 -10.02 -31.89 66.62
CA LYS A 179 -9.52 -30.54 66.63
C LYS A 179 -8.52 -30.27 65.47
N ALA A 180 -7.53 -31.15 65.28
CA ALA A 180 -6.54 -31.06 64.21
C ALA A 180 -7.20 -31.14 62.82
N THR A 181 -8.20 -32.04 62.64
CA THR A 181 -8.95 -32.17 61.40
C THR A 181 -9.78 -30.90 61.10
N SER A 182 -10.38 -30.31 62.14
CA SER A 182 -11.13 -29.03 61.98
C SER A 182 -10.19 -27.89 61.60
N GLU A 183 -8.97 -27.86 62.13
CA GLU A 183 -7.94 -26.86 61.74
C GLU A 183 -7.55 -26.99 60.29
N VAL A 184 -7.31 -28.19 59.76
CA VAL A 184 -7.07 -28.43 58.33
C VAL A 184 -8.22 -27.87 57.49
N ALA A 185 -9.48 -28.10 57.89
CA ALA A 185 -10.64 -27.56 57.18
C ALA A 185 -10.67 -26.02 57.15
N ALA A 186 -10.33 -25.41 58.31
CA ALA A 186 -10.23 -23.92 58.42
C ALA A 186 -9.13 -23.36 57.51
N VAL A 187 -7.93 -23.94 57.55
CA VAL A 187 -6.80 -23.51 56.70
C VAL A 187 -7.08 -23.72 55.22
N ARG A 188 -7.78 -24.80 54.83
CA ARG A 188 -8.25 -25.00 53.45
C ARG A 188 -9.21 -23.86 53.01
N GLY A 189 -10.07 -23.42 53.88
CA GLY A 189 -10.94 -22.29 53.65
C GLY A 189 -10.15 -20.99 53.37
N THR A 190 -9.12 -20.70 54.19
CA THR A 190 -8.28 -19.50 53.97
C THR A 190 -7.44 -19.61 52.73
N LEU A 191 -6.91 -20.79 52.37
CA LEU A 191 -6.19 -21.02 51.11
C LEU A 191 -7.12 -20.82 49.89
N SER A 192 -8.35 -21.30 49.95
CA SER A 192 -9.34 -21.06 48.88
C SER A 192 -9.66 -19.56 48.73
N ALA A 193 -9.78 -18.83 49.81
CA ALA A 193 -9.96 -17.36 49.79
C ALA A 193 -8.76 -16.64 49.16
N ALA A 194 -7.52 -17.07 49.54
CA ALA A 194 -6.28 -16.54 48.95
C ALA A 194 -6.21 -16.81 47.43
N GLY A 195 -6.59 -18.02 47.01
CA GLY A 195 -6.72 -18.37 45.59
C GLY A 195 -7.80 -17.52 44.85
N GLY A 196 -8.88 -17.20 45.58
CA GLY A 196 -9.92 -16.29 45.08
C GLY A 196 -9.43 -14.86 44.79
N SER A 197 -8.54 -14.34 45.65
CA SER A 197 -7.96 -12.99 45.45
C SER A 197 -7.15 -12.87 44.19
N ARG A 198 -6.48 -13.94 43.75
CA ARG A 198 -5.73 -13.98 42.48
C ARG A 198 -6.63 -13.83 41.24
N ARG A 199 -7.94 -14.07 41.34
CA ARG A 199 -8.89 -13.79 40.22
C ARG A 199 -8.95 -12.32 39.86
N GLN A 200 -8.57 -11.41 40.76
CA GLN A 200 -8.47 -9.99 40.50
C GLN A 200 -7.44 -9.67 39.40
N LEU A 201 -6.39 -10.47 39.28
CA LEU A 201 -5.41 -10.35 38.17
C LEU A 201 -6.06 -10.50 36.82
N LYS A 202 -7.01 -11.43 36.66
CA LYS A 202 -7.75 -11.58 35.39
C LYS A 202 -8.58 -10.36 35.02
N VAL A 203 -9.05 -9.60 36.02
CA VAL A 203 -9.77 -8.34 35.77
C VAL A 203 -8.78 -7.29 35.24
N ILE A 204 -7.61 -7.18 35.87
CA ILE A 204 -6.54 -6.26 35.47
C ILE A 204 -6.04 -6.61 34.05
N GLU A 205 -5.81 -7.89 33.73
CA GLU A 205 -5.45 -8.34 32.38
C GLU A 205 -6.49 -7.94 31.34
N ARG A 206 -7.78 -8.11 31.64
CA ARG A 206 -8.86 -7.68 30.74
C ARG A 206 -8.89 -6.15 30.57
N GLN A 207 -8.63 -5.42 31.63
CA GLN A 207 -8.55 -3.96 31.56
C GLN A 207 -7.38 -3.50 30.69
N LEU A 208 -6.22 -4.16 30.78
CA LEU A 208 -5.07 -3.94 29.89
C LEU A 208 -5.42 -4.22 28.42
N LEU A 209 -6.14 -5.32 28.13
CA LEU A 209 -6.61 -5.63 26.79
C LEU A 209 -7.54 -4.53 26.22
N VAL A 210 -8.45 -4.02 27.03
CA VAL A 210 -9.33 -2.92 26.62
C VAL A 210 -8.51 -1.67 26.26
N LEU A 211 -7.56 -1.30 27.12
CA LEU A 211 -6.69 -0.14 26.86
C LEU A 211 -5.78 -0.37 25.62
N ALA A 212 -5.32 -1.61 25.41
CA ALA A 212 -4.55 -1.95 24.21
C ALA A 212 -5.38 -1.77 22.93
N HIS A 213 -6.64 -2.20 22.92
CA HIS A 213 -7.54 -1.97 21.78
C HIS A 213 -7.82 -0.46 21.55
N GLN A 214 -7.98 0.31 22.61
CA GLN A 214 -8.11 1.77 22.50
C GLN A 214 -6.85 2.43 21.93
N ALA A 215 -5.67 1.95 22.35
CA ALA A 215 -4.40 2.43 21.78
C ALA A 215 -4.29 2.10 20.29
N ASP A 216 -4.71 0.88 19.89
CA ASP A 216 -4.70 0.46 18.48
C ASP A 216 -5.68 1.28 17.62
N GLU A 217 -6.85 1.62 18.15
CA GLU A 217 -7.81 2.52 17.50
C GLU A 217 -7.18 3.90 17.22
N ILE A 218 -6.56 4.51 18.25
CA ILE A 218 -5.89 5.81 18.07
C ILE A 218 -4.67 5.68 17.11
N ARG A 219 -3.92 4.59 17.12
CA ARG A 219 -2.85 4.34 16.14
C ARG A 219 -3.37 4.30 14.71
N ALA A 220 -4.52 3.67 14.49
CA ALA A 220 -5.18 3.66 13.19
C ALA A 220 -5.62 5.07 12.74
N GLU A 221 -6.13 5.89 13.67
CA GLU A 221 -6.45 7.29 13.39
C GLU A 221 -5.21 8.13 13.06
N VAL A 222 -4.10 7.95 13.79
CA VAL A 222 -2.81 8.59 13.49
C VAL A 222 -2.37 8.24 12.08
N LYS A 223 -2.43 6.96 11.71
CA LYS A 223 -2.06 6.51 10.37
C LYS A 223 -2.94 7.12 9.28
N ARG A 224 -4.26 7.23 9.52
CA ARG A 224 -5.17 7.92 8.60
C ARG A 224 -4.78 9.38 8.40
N GLN A 225 -4.39 10.06 9.49
CA GLN A 225 -3.96 11.45 9.43
C GLN A 225 -2.62 11.62 8.71
N GLU A 226 -1.72 10.63 8.81
CA GLU A 226 -0.46 10.59 8.04
C GLU A 226 -0.71 10.47 6.54
N VAL A 227 -1.70 9.68 6.13
CA VAL A 227 -2.10 9.58 4.72
C VAL A 227 -2.69 10.91 4.23
N ASP A 228 -3.54 11.57 5.03
CA ASP A 228 -4.09 12.88 4.67
C ASP A 228 -2.97 13.93 4.50
N ILE A 229 -1.98 13.96 5.40
CA ILE A 229 -0.80 14.83 5.27
C ILE A 229 0.00 14.50 4.01
N ALA A 230 0.21 13.23 3.71
CA ALA A 230 0.92 12.80 2.51
C ALA A 230 0.18 13.20 1.23
N ASP A 231 -1.15 13.06 1.19
CA ASP A 231 -1.99 13.44 0.04
C ASP A 231 -2.03 14.98 -0.20
N ARG A 232 -1.65 15.78 0.81
CA ARG A 232 -1.49 17.24 0.68
C ARG A 232 -0.19 17.67 0.02
N THR A 233 0.78 16.76 -0.06
CA THR A 233 2.07 16.98 -0.74
C THR A 233 2.04 16.28 -2.09
N ILE A 234 1.82 17.03 -3.16
CA ILE A 234 1.72 16.51 -4.52
C ILE A 234 3.10 16.51 -5.16
N THR A 235 3.59 15.31 -5.49
CA THR A 235 4.92 15.10 -6.08
C THR A 235 4.83 14.49 -7.48
N ALA A 236 5.88 14.66 -8.28
CA ALA A 236 5.99 14.07 -9.60
C ALA A 236 6.09 12.53 -9.52
N PRO A 237 5.25 11.77 -10.24
CA PRO A 237 5.29 10.31 -10.23
C PRO A 237 6.51 9.75 -10.95
N GLU A 238 7.06 10.47 -11.93
CA GLU A 238 8.20 10.10 -12.76
C GLU A 238 8.95 11.35 -13.24
N ASP A 239 10.06 11.16 -13.94
CA ASP A 239 10.79 12.26 -14.57
C ASP A 239 9.98 12.81 -15.74
N GLY A 240 9.91 14.14 -15.88
CA GLY A 240 9.12 14.70 -16.96
C GLY A 240 9.17 16.22 -17.03
N ARG A 241 8.24 16.78 -17.80
CA ARG A 241 8.11 18.22 -18.01
C ARG A 241 6.68 18.69 -17.81
N VAL A 242 6.52 19.80 -17.10
CA VAL A 242 5.21 20.43 -16.88
C VAL A 242 4.70 21.04 -18.19
N VAL A 243 3.54 20.56 -18.65
CA VAL A 243 2.87 21.05 -19.87
C VAL A 243 2.08 22.31 -19.59
N MET A 244 1.27 22.28 -18.51
CA MET A 244 0.39 23.38 -18.14
C MET A 244 0.06 23.29 -16.64
N THR A 245 -0.10 24.44 -16.00
CA THR A 245 -0.63 24.58 -14.65
C THR A 245 -2.04 25.19 -14.70
N PHE A 246 -2.99 24.64 -13.95
CA PHE A 246 -4.39 25.09 -13.92
C PHE A 246 -4.72 25.92 -12.69
N VAL A 247 -3.83 25.91 -11.69
CA VAL A 247 -4.04 26.57 -10.39
C VAL A 247 -2.85 27.46 -10.05
N ARG A 248 -3.05 28.33 -9.06
CA ARG A 248 -2.02 29.27 -8.56
C ARG A 248 -1.86 29.13 -7.05
N LYS A 249 -0.70 29.53 -6.56
CA LYS A 249 -0.46 29.69 -5.12
C LYS A 249 -1.51 30.63 -4.51
N GLY A 250 -2.10 30.25 -3.39
CA GLY A 250 -3.17 30.98 -2.71
C GLY A 250 -4.58 30.69 -3.24
N GLU A 251 -4.73 29.76 -4.20
CA GLU A 251 -6.04 29.33 -4.69
C GLU A 251 -6.55 28.15 -3.87
N HIS A 252 -7.88 28.09 -3.67
CA HIS A 252 -8.53 26.96 -3.03
C HIS A 252 -8.87 25.89 -4.07
N VAL A 253 -8.48 24.65 -3.80
CA VAL A 253 -8.76 23.50 -4.65
C VAL A 253 -9.67 22.49 -3.96
N SER A 254 -10.43 21.76 -4.76
CA SER A 254 -11.28 20.65 -4.32
C SER A 254 -10.65 19.31 -4.66
N ALA A 255 -11.03 18.26 -3.94
CA ALA A 255 -10.61 16.89 -4.29
C ALA A 255 -11.07 16.55 -5.72
N GLY A 256 -10.17 15.98 -6.53
CA GLY A 256 -10.38 15.70 -7.96
C GLY A 256 -10.10 16.88 -8.89
N GLN A 257 -9.87 18.09 -8.40
CA GLN A 257 -9.54 19.25 -9.23
C GLN A 257 -8.17 19.07 -9.87
N ARG A 258 -8.09 19.33 -11.17
CA ARG A 258 -6.83 19.29 -11.93
C ARG A 258 -5.91 20.41 -11.48
N LEU A 259 -4.66 20.08 -11.17
CA LEU A 259 -3.63 21.03 -10.74
C LEU A 259 -2.69 21.39 -11.88
N LEU A 260 -2.19 20.39 -12.57
CA LEU A 260 -1.26 20.57 -13.70
C LEU A 260 -1.31 19.34 -14.63
N MET A 261 -0.79 19.52 -15.83
CA MET A 261 -0.49 18.48 -16.80
C MET A 261 1.02 18.34 -16.95
N PHE A 262 1.45 17.11 -17.14
CA PHE A 262 2.84 16.72 -17.15
C PHE A 262 3.03 15.58 -18.15
N HIS A 263 4.19 15.48 -18.82
CA HIS A 263 4.52 14.40 -19.74
C HIS A 263 5.99 13.97 -19.57
N ASP A 264 6.30 12.72 -19.86
CA ASP A 264 7.67 12.26 -20.03
C ASP A 264 8.17 12.60 -21.46
N PRO A 265 9.20 13.45 -21.62
CA PRO A 265 9.74 13.76 -22.93
C PRO A 265 10.42 12.57 -23.63
N ASN A 266 10.63 11.47 -22.92
CA ASN A 266 11.20 10.25 -23.47
C ASN A 266 10.14 9.24 -23.96
N ASP A 267 8.86 9.44 -23.58
CA ASP A 267 7.74 8.59 -24.00
C ASP A 267 6.86 9.32 -25.01
N ILE A 268 7.44 9.54 -26.18
CA ILE A 268 6.80 10.18 -27.33
C ILE A 268 6.84 9.26 -28.54
N TRP A 269 5.82 9.34 -29.37
CA TRP A 269 5.69 8.61 -30.63
C TRP A 269 5.05 9.49 -31.67
N VAL A 270 5.08 9.05 -32.93
CA VAL A 270 4.30 9.67 -34.00
C VAL A 270 3.02 8.88 -34.23
N ASP A 271 1.90 9.58 -34.23
CA ASP A 271 0.61 9.04 -34.62
C ASP A 271 0.30 9.54 -36.04
N ALA A 272 0.32 8.61 -37.00
CA ALA A 272 0.18 8.89 -38.41
C ALA A 272 -1.16 8.34 -38.90
N ASN A 273 -2.02 9.19 -39.46
CA ASN A 273 -3.33 8.80 -40.00
C ASN A 273 -3.20 8.34 -41.46
N VAL A 274 -3.01 7.06 -41.66
CA VAL A 274 -2.78 6.44 -42.97
C VAL A 274 -4.09 6.16 -43.69
N LYS A 275 -4.17 6.48 -44.97
CA LYS A 275 -5.33 6.15 -45.82
C LYS A 275 -5.52 4.63 -45.91
N GLU A 276 -6.77 4.17 -45.81
CA GLU A 276 -7.15 2.76 -45.92
C GLU A 276 -6.59 2.08 -47.19
N THR A 277 -6.48 2.83 -48.30
CA THR A 277 -5.93 2.35 -49.57
C THR A 277 -4.42 1.99 -49.47
N SER A 278 -3.70 2.57 -48.53
CA SER A 278 -2.25 2.40 -48.35
C SER A 278 -1.88 1.53 -47.15
N VAL A 279 -2.76 1.39 -46.18
CA VAL A 279 -2.47 0.67 -44.92
C VAL A 279 -2.16 -0.81 -45.15
N GLY A 280 -2.75 -1.44 -46.17
CA GLY A 280 -2.47 -2.83 -46.54
C GLY A 280 -1.04 -3.12 -46.97
N LEU A 281 -0.28 -2.07 -47.33
CA LEU A 281 1.13 -2.17 -47.71
C LEU A 281 2.08 -2.09 -46.48
N LEU A 282 1.55 -1.66 -45.34
CA LEU A 282 2.35 -1.44 -44.14
C LEU A 282 2.38 -2.66 -43.24
N LYS A 283 3.51 -2.87 -42.56
CA LYS A 283 3.72 -3.93 -41.58
C LYS A 283 4.46 -3.36 -40.35
N PRO A 284 4.16 -3.86 -39.15
CA PRO A 284 4.96 -3.54 -37.98
C PRO A 284 6.45 -3.86 -38.22
N GLY A 285 7.32 -2.97 -37.75
CA GLY A 285 8.78 -3.05 -37.92
C GLY A 285 9.35 -2.33 -39.15
N MET A 286 8.49 -1.86 -40.08
CA MET A 286 8.96 -1.05 -41.21
C MET A 286 9.56 0.27 -40.73
N LYS A 287 10.62 0.74 -41.42
CA LYS A 287 11.29 2.03 -41.16
C LYS A 287 10.44 3.17 -41.72
N ALA A 288 10.46 4.27 -41.02
CA ALA A 288 9.79 5.50 -41.37
C ALA A 288 10.74 6.68 -41.17
N ASP A 289 10.84 7.55 -42.17
CA ASP A 289 11.53 8.82 -42.10
C ASP A 289 10.54 9.90 -41.74
N ILE A 290 10.81 10.64 -40.67
CA ILE A 290 9.91 11.61 -40.06
C ILE A 290 10.52 12.99 -40.24
N HIS A 291 9.82 13.84 -40.92
CA HIS A 291 10.15 15.26 -41.11
C HIS A 291 9.28 16.08 -40.19
N VAL A 292 9.91 16.85 -39.32
CA VAL A 292 9.20 17.69 -38.33
C VAL A 292 9.22 19.11 -38.85
N ASP A 293 8.05 19.76 -39.01
CA ASP A 293 7.93 21.12 -39.57
C ASP A 293 8.77 22.15 -38.79
N ALA A 294 8.92 21.95 -37.50
CA ALA A 294 9.74 22.82 -36.65
C ALA A 294 11.27 22.64 -36.86
N TYR A 295 11.71 21.56 -37.51
CA TYR A 295 13.14 21.21 -37.73
C TYR A 295 13.36 20.69 -39.15
N PRO A 296 13.23 21.56 -40.19
CA PRO A 296 13.22 21.15 -41.59
C PRO A 296 14.55 20.53 -42.07
N ASP A 297 15.66 20.85 -41.40
CA ASP A 297 16.99 20.34 -41.76
C ASP A 297 17.31 18.97 -41.10
N LYS A 298 16.37 18.39 -40.32
CA LYS A 298 16.59 17.14 -39.62
C LYS A 298 15.54 16.09 -39.99
N VAL A 299 16.01 14.93 -40.37
CA VAL A 299 15.17 13.74 -40.56
C VAL A 299 15.31 12.84 -39.33
N PHE A 300 14.21 12.48 -38.77
CA PHE A 300 14.17 11.55 -37.61
C PHE A 300 13.76 10.17 -38.09
N GLU A 301 14.51 9.16 -37.71
CA GLU A 301 14.19 7.78 -38.04
C GLU A 301 13.20 7.20 -37.00
N GLY A 302 12.24 6.44 -37.49
CA GLY A 302 11.29 5.71 -36.67
C GLY A 302 10.98 4.31 -37.22
N LYS A 303 10.21 3.56 -36.45
CA LYS A 303 9.72 2.24 -36.86
C LYS A 303 8.25 2.10 -36.51
N ILE A 304 7.47 1.51 -37.42
CA ILE A 304 6.08 1.17 -37.17
C ILE A 304 6.02 0.20 -36.00
N SER A 305 5.33 0.61 -34.92
CA SER A 305 5.07 -0.24 -33.76
C SER A 305 3.76 -1.00 -33.91
N SER A 306 2.69 -0.29 -34.25
CA SER A 306 1.36 -0.90 -34.39
C SER A 306 0.53 -0.17 -35.42
N ILE A 307 -0.43 -0.89 -35.99
CA ILE A 307 -1.44 -0.37 -36.94
C ILE A 307 -2.80 -0.50 -36.26
N GLY A 308 -3.56 0.59 -36.19
CA GLY A 308 -4.87 0.64 -35.56
C GLY A 308 -5.86 -0.33 -36.21
N GLN A 309 -6.70 -0.92 -35.42
CA GLN A 309 -7.70 -1.91 -35.84
C GLN A 309 -9.05 -1.27 -36.26
N ALA A 310 -9.19 0.04 -36.09
CA ALA A 310 -10.41 0.76 -36.44
C ALA A 310 -10.07 2.13 -37.06
N ALA A 311 -10.90 2.60 -37.97
CA ALA A 311 -10.77 3.90 -38.58
C ALA A 311 -11.06 5.02 -37.54
N THR A 312 -10.34 6.12 -37.65
CA THR A 312 -10.46 7.30 -36.77
C THR A 312 -11.87 7.88 -36.76
N SER A 313 -12.61 7.78 -37.88
CA SER A 313 -13.99 8.25 -38.02
C SER A 313 -14.99 7.54 -37.08
N LYS A 314 -14.70 6.28 -36.66
CA LYS A 314 -15.55 5.53 -35.71
C LYS A 314 -15.58 6.17 -34.30
N PHE A 315 -14.55 6.92 -33.94
CA PHE A 315 -14.38 7.57 -32.62
C PHE A 315 -14.65 9.06 -32.66
N ALA A 316 -15.09 9.60 -33.84
CA ALA A 316 -15.44 10.99 -33.95
C ALA A 316 -16.69 11.30 -33.10
N LEU A 317 -16.61 12.39 -32.28
CA LEU A 317 -17.71 12.85 -31.43
C LEU A 317 -18.96 13.25 -32.21
N LEU A 318 -18.81 13.61 -33.48
CA LEU A 318 -19.89 13.87 -34.44
C LEU A 318 -19.69 12.90 -35.60
N PRO A 319 -20.36 11.75 -35.60
CA PRO A 319 -20.40 10.90 -36.78
C PRO A 319 -21.06 11.68 -37.91
N ASP A 320 -20.45 11.64 -39.10
CA ASP A 320 -20.94 12.37 -40.28
C ASP A 320 -22.38 11.92 -40.58
N PRO A 321 -23.41 12.78 -40.32
CA PRO A 321 -24.76 12.41 -40.60
C PRO A 321 -24.98 12.55 -42.11
N ASN A 322 -24.95 11.43 -42.83
CA ASN A 322 -25.45 11.44 -44.19
C ASN A 322 -26.91 10.94 -44.20
N PRO A 323 -27.91 11.83 -43.94
CA PRO A 323 -29.30 11.43 -43.82
C PRO A 323 -29.93 11.12 -45.16
N SER A 324 -29.25 11.36 -46.29
CA SER A 324 -29.80 11.23 -47.64
C SER A 324 -29.63 9.85 -48.28
N GLY A 325 -29.02 8.88 -47.58
CA GLY A 325 -28.86 7.51 -48.10
C GLY A 325 -27.90 7.34 -49.28
N ASN A 326 -27.26 8.41 -49.74
CA ASN A 326 -26.29 8.40 -50.81
C ASN A 326 -24.89 8.18 -50.23
N PHE A 327 -24.42 6.94 -50.17
CA PHE A 327 -23.08 6.58 -49.66
C PHE A 327 -22.01 7.05 -50.64
N THR A 328 -21.53 8.27 -50.49
CA THR A 328 -20.28 8.68 -51.11
C THR A 328 -19.14 7.94 -50.38
N LYS A 329 -18.37 7.13 -51.09
CA LYS A 329 -17.22 6.41 -50.53
C LYS A 329 -16.13 7.41 -50.14
N ILE A 330 -16.07 7.73 -48.85
CA ILE A 330 -15.00 8.57 -48.28
C ILE A 330 -13.86 7.64 -47.83
N THR A 331 -12.65 7.91 -48.30
CA THR A 331 -11.45 7.15 -47.89
C THR A 331 -11.27 7.30 -46.39
N GLN A 332 -11.34 6.20 -45.66
CA GLN A 332 -11.08 6.18 -44.21
C GLN A 332 -9.62 6.26 -43.91
N ARG A 333 -9.28 6.71 -42.70
CA ARG A 333 -7.88 6.76 -42.18
C ARG A 333 -7.76 5.85 -40.97
N LEU A 334 -6.65 5.11 -40.86
CA LEU A 334 -6.32 4.27 -39.75
C LEU A 334 -5.09 4.84 -39.04
N PRO A 335 -5.09 4.93 -37.68
CA PRO A 335 -3.95 5.42 -36.95
C PRO A 335 -2.82 4.38 -36.98
N VAL A 336 -1.62 4.83 -37.27
CA VAL A 336 -0.39 4.03 -37.26
C VAL A 336 0.59 4.67 -36.28
N ARG A 337 0.96 3.90 -35.25
CA ARG A 337 1.93 4.37 -34.26
C ARG A 337 3.35 4.03 -34.71
N ILE A 338 4.19 5.06 -34.71
CA ILE A 338 5.59 4.97 -35.10
C ILE A 338 6.45 5.40 -33.92
N LEU A 339 7.29 4.50 -33.44
CA LEU A 339 8.26 4.80 -32.38
C LEU A 339 9.48 5.46 -32.98
N LEU A 340 9.92 6.54 -32.34
CA LEU A 340 11.15 7.25 -32.71
C LEU A 340 12.37 6.41 -32.34
N GLY A 341 13.36 6.36 -33.22
CA GLY A 341 14.62 5.63 -33.01
C GLY A 341 15.52 6.28 -31.98
N GLU A 342 15.51 7.60 -31.92
CA GLU A 342 16.28 8.39 -30.97
C GLU A 342 15.37 9.25 -30.12
N LYS A 343 15.65 9.29 -28.83
CA LYS A 343 14.97 10.17 -27.88
C LYS A 343 15.49 11.59 -28.06
N ASN A 344 14.65 12.51 -28.46
CA ASN A 344 15.04 13.88 -28.64
C ASN A 344 14.14 14.82 -27.81
N PRO A 345 14.67 15.47 -26.76
CA PRO A 345 13.90 16.33 -25.86
C PRO A 345 13.38 17.62 -26.51
N GLN A 346 13.77 17.90 -27.76
CA GLN A 346 13.27 19.03 -28.56
C GLN A 346 11.90 18.75 -29.19
N LEU A 347 11.57 17.46 -29.38
CA LEU A 347 10.28 17.04 -29.90
C LEU A 347 9.22 17.13 -28.79
N ARG A 348 8.05 17.69 -29.16
CA ARG A 348 6.96 17.94 -28.18
C ARG A 348 5.65 17.35 -28.70
N PRO A 349 4.82 16.79 -27.83
CA PRO A 349 3.47 16.40 -28.20
C PRO A 349 2.72 17.56 -28.87
N GLY A 350 1.97 17.26 -29.94
CA GLY A 350 1.20 18.22 -30.72
C GLY A 350 1.96 18.82 -31.91
N MET A 351 3.28 18.58 -32.09
CA MET A 351 4.00 19.00 -33.29
C MET A 351 3.53 18.21 -34.52
N MET A 352 3.30 18.91 -35.63
CA MET A 352 2.97 18.32 -36.91
C MET A 352 4.20 17.75 -37.58
N VAL A 353 4.04 16.63 -38.27
CA VAL A 353 5.12 15.93 -38.97
C VAL A 353 4.62 15.31 -40.24
N GLU A 354 5.53 15.22 -41.22
CA GLU A 354 5.33 14.40 -42.42
C GLU A 354 6.08 13.09 -42.28
N VAL A 355 5.47 11.97 -42.72
CA VAL A 355 6.05 10.66 -42.59
C VAL A 355 6.18 10.00 -43.96
N TYR A 356 7.37 9.46 -44.22
CA TYR A 356 7.68 8.69 -45.40
C TYR A 356 8.04 7.27 -44.97
N ILE A 357 7.19 6.29 -45.33
CA ILE A 357 7.38 4.87 -44.96
C ILE A 357 7.91 4.09 -46.14
N GLY A 358 9.10 3.55 -46.05
CA GLY A 358 9.71 2.74 -47.08
C GLY A 358 9.03 1.38 -47.22
N LEU A 359 8.54 1.06 -48.44
CA LEU A 359 7.86 -0.23 -48.74
C LEU A 359 8.85 -1.39 -48.96
N ARG A 360 10.14 -1.11 -49.05
CA ARG A 360 11.21 -2.13 -49.16
C ARG A 360 11.94 -2.21 -47.83
N ASN A 361 11.85 -3.35 -47.15
CA ASN A 361 12.80 -3.69 -46.11
C ASN A 361 14.17 -3.95 -46.74
N ASN A 362 15.13 -3.10 -46.48
CA ASN A 362 16.53 -3.41 -46.58
C ASN A 362 17.02 -3.89 -45.24
#